data_9c28cc90fb6d615e1f383865a9038d28
#
_entry.id   9c28cc90fb6d615e1f383865a9038d28
#
_cell.length_a   1.000
_cell.length_b   1.000
_cell.length_c   1.000
_cell.angle_alpha   90.00
_cell.angle_beta   90.00
_cell.angle_gamma   90.00
#
_symmetry.space_group_name_H-M   'P 1'
#
loop_
_entity.id
_entity.type
_entity.pdbx_description
1 polymer ?
#
loop_
_entity_poly.entity_id
_entity_poly.type
_entity_poly.pdbx_seq_one_letter_code
_entity_poly.pdbx_strand_id
1 'polypeptide(L)'
;MEKLVTDITYLYFGNCKLYLSSVIDLYNREMVAYTISDCQDTNFVLDTLNQLELPKGALLHRDQGSVYTSKAYYQACTEKGITRYMSRKGTPADHACIEWFHSVLKSETFYLHNWRNLTKDSITDIGEKYITFYTENRIQQKLNDQSPVDYRKLVE
;
A
#
# COMPACT_ATOMS: atom_id res chain seq x y z
N MET A 1 8.00 -7.48 -16.48
CA MET A 1 8.30 -6.17 -15.85
C MET A 1 7.27 -6.00 -14.75
N GLU A 2 7.71 -5.92 -13.52
CA GLU A 2 6.81 -5.72 -12.38
C GLU A 2 6.31 -4.28 -12.35
N LYS A 3 5.01 -4.14 -12.17
CA LYS A 3 4.34 -2.85 -11.99
C LYS A 3 3.77 -2.77 -10.59
N LEU A 4 4.21 -1.79 -9.85
CA LEU A 4 3.77 -1.52 -8.49
C LEU A 4 3.07 -0.18 -8.40
N VAL A 5 2.20 -0.04 -7.44
CA VAL A 5 1.57 1.23 -7.08
C VAL A 5 1.80 1.52 -5.61
N THR A 6 2.11 2.77 -5.29
CA THR A 6 2.27 3.24 -3.90
C THR A 6 1.36 4.41 -3.63
N ASP A 7 0.83 4.45 -2.41
CA ASP A 7 0.01 5.55 -1.92
C ASP A 7 0.00 5.59 -0.40
N ILE A 8 -0.45 6.71 0.15
CA ILE A 8 -0.62 6.93 1.59
C ILE A 8 -2.08 7.17 1.89
N THR A 9 -2.61 6.51 2.90
CA THR A 9 -3.93 6.78 3.44
C THR A 9 -3.88 7.10 4.92
N TYR A 10 -4.96 7.69 5.43
CA TYR A 10 -5.12 8.02 6.84
C TYR A 10 -5.97 6.97 7.54
N LEU A 11 -5.57 6.63 8.78
CA LEU A 11 -6.35 5.81 9.67
C LEU A 11 -6.82 6.70 10.84
N TYR A 12 -8.07 7.14 10.77
CA TYR A 12 -8.67 8.01 11.79
C TYR A 12 -9.50 7.23 12.80
N PHE A 13 -9.23 7.47 14.08
CA PHE A 13 -10.03 6.91 15.17
C PHE A 13 -10.19 7.91 16.31
N GLY A 14 -11.40 8.37 16.51
CA GLY A 14 -11.65 9.39 17.53
C GLY A 14 -10.70 10.57 17.33
N ASN A 15 -9.82 10.82 18.30
CA ASN A 15 -8.80 11.89 18.25
C ASN A 15 -7.44 11.40 17.73
N CYS A 16 -7.30 10.11 17.38
CA CYS A 16 -6.05 9.53 16.90
C CYS A 16 -6.01 9.49 15.38
N LYS A 17 -4.85 9.81 14.81
CA LYS A 17 -4.56 9.72 13.38
C LYS A 17 -3.25 8.99 13.18
N LEU A 18 -3.30 7.92 12.39
CA LEU A 18 -2.11 7.26 11.85
C LEU A 18 -2.10 7.35 10.34
N TYR A 19 -0.93 7.13 9.76
CA TYR A 19 -0.71 7.07 8.32
C TYR A 19 -0.33 5.65 7.93
N LEU A 20 -0.85 5.18 6.81
CA LEU A 20 -0.47 3.92 6.19
C LEU A 20 0.14 4.20 4.83
N SER A 21 1.43 3.90 4.66
CA SER A 21 2.09 3.84 3.37
C SER A 21 2.01 2.41 2.85
N SER A 22 1.56 2.23 1.63
CA SER A 22 1.30 0.92 1.03
C SER A 22 1.95 0.82 -0.33
N VAL A 23 2.45 -0.38 -0.67
CA VAL A 23 2.88 -0.72 -2.03
C VAL A 23 2.20 -2.03 -2.44
N ILE A 24 1.49 -1.99 -3.55
CA ILE A 24 0.74 -3.13 -4.10
C ILE A 24 1.32 -3.51 -5.47
N ASP A 25 1.49 -4.82 -5.69
CA ASP A 25 1.79 -5.37 -7.00
C ASP A 25 0.51 -5.38 -7.85
N LEU A 26 0.55 -4.70 -9.00
CA LEU A 26 -0.61 -4.60 -9.89
C LEU A 26 -0.93 -5.91 -10.62
N TYR A 27 -0.01 -6.86 -10.63
CA TYR A 27 -0.21 -8.16 -11.27
C TYR A 27 -1.21 -9.04 -10.51
N ASN A 28 -0.97 -9.24 -9.23
CA ASN A 28 -1.80 -10.11 -8.37
C ASN A 28 -2.46 -9.39 -7.19
N ARG A 29 -2.34 -8.06 -7.11
CA ARG A 29 -2.89 -7.21 -6.05
C ARG A 29 -2.36 -7.51 -4.64
N GLU A 30 -1.19 -8.14 -4.56
CA GLU A 30 -0.53 -8.43 -3.31
C GLU A 30 0.04 -7.17 -2.65
N MET A 31 -0.16 -7.04 -1.34
CA MET A 31 0.54 -6.04 -0.54
C MET A 31 1.99 -6.50 -0.35
N VAL A 32 2.92 -5.83 -1.00
CA VAL A 32 4.34 -6.21 -1.00
C VAL A 32 5.18 -5.44 0.00
N ALA A 33 4.74 -4.27 0.41
CA ALA A 33 5.37 -3.48 1.47
C ALA A 33 4.38 -2.50 2.08
N TYR A 34 4.51 -2.25 3.38
CA TYR A 34 3.74 -1.21 4.07
C TYR A 34 4.44 -0.71 5.32
N THR A 35 4.09 0.50 5.74
CA THR A 35 4.51 1.11 7.01
C THR A 35 3.35 1.87 7.62
N ILE A 36 3.12 1.69 8.92
CA ILE A 36 2.15 2.46 9.70
C ILE A 36 2.92 3.35 10.67
N SER A 37 2.63 4.65 10.66
CA SER A 37 3.31 5.63 11.49
C SER A 37 2.39 6.78 11.90
N ASP A 38 2.75 7.49 12.95
CA ASP A 38 2.10 8.73 13.34
C ASP A 38 2.69 9.97 12.65
N CYS A 39 3.77 9.80 11.89
CA CYS A 39 4.42 10.83 11.10
C CYS A 39 4.37 10.52 9.60
N GLN A 40 4.03 11.52 8.80
CA GLN A 40 4.07 11.45 7.34
C GLN A 40 5.26 12.28 6.81
N ASP A 41 6.44 11.75 6.95
CA ASP A 41 7.68 12.36 6.49
C ASP A 41 8.38 11.52 5.42
N THR A 42 9.53 11.97 4.96
CA THR A 42 10.34 11.23 3.97
C THR A 42 10.79 9.87 4.49
N ASN A 43 11.16 9.75 5.78
CA ASN A 43 11.57 8.48 6.36
C ASN A 43 10.46 7.44 6.34
N PHE A 44 9.23 7.86 6.55
CA PHE A 44 8.05 7.00 6.49
C PHE A 44 7.91 6.27 5.13
N VAL A 45 8.06 7.00 4.03
CA VAL A 45 7.99 6.40 2.68
C VAL A 45 9.27 5.66 2.30
N LEU A 46 10.43 6.07 2.83
CA LEU A 46 11.68 5.34 2.66
C LEU A 46 11.66 4.00 3.38
N ASP A 47 11.10 3.92 4.58
CA ASP A 47 10.94 2.66 5.33
C ASP A 47 10.09 1.65 4.55
N THR A 48 9.04 2.12 3.88
CA THR A 48 8.22 1.27 2.99
C THR A 48 9.02 0.82 1.78
N LEU A 49 9.74 1.73 1.13
CA LEU A 49 10.55 1.44 -0.05
C LEU A 49 11.69 0.45 0.26
N ASN A 50 12.28 0.53 1.45
CA ASN A 50 13.38 -0.34 1.87
C ASN A 50 12.96 -1.80 2.10
N GLN A 51 11.68 -2.07 2.28
CA GLN A 51 11.15 -3.44 2.36
C GLN A 51 11.11 -4.15 1.00
N LEU A 52 11.22 -3.39 -0.12
CA LEU A 52 11.08 -3.94 -1.45
C LEU A 52 12.38 -4.59 -1.94
N GLU A 53 12.28 -5.85 -2.32
CA GLU A 53 13.30 -6.58 -3.08
C GLU A 53 12.77 -6.81 -4.49
N LEU A 54 13.19 -5.99 -5.44
CA LEU A 54 12.63 -5.95 -6.79
C LEU A 54 13.71 -6.18 -7.84
N PRO A 55 13.35 -6.81 -8.99
CA PRO A 55 14.23 -6.86 -10.13
C PRO A 55 14.50 -5.46 -10.67
N LYS A 56 15.68 -5.27 -11.25
CA LYS A 56 16.01 -4.01 -11.92
C LYS A 56 15.01 -3.68 -13.02
N GLY A 57 14.57 -2.42 -13.04
CA GLY A 57 13.61 -1.93 -14.03
C GLY A 57 12.15 -2.13 -13.63
N ALA A 58 11.85 -2.53 -12.38
CA ALA A 58 10.49 -2.50 -11.86
C ALA A 58 9.92 -1.07 -11.94
N LEU A 59 8.64 -0.98 -12.28
CA LEU A 59 7.93 0.29 -12.39
C LEU A 59 7.15 0.58 -11.11
N LEU A 60 7.37 1.73 -10.51
CA LEU A 60 6.63 2.19 -9.34
C LEU A 60 5.80 3.42 -9.69
N HIS A 61 4.48 3.22 -9.73
CA HIS A 61 3.50 4.29 -9.88
C HIS A 61 3.30 5.00 -8.55
N ARG A 62 3.32 6.32 -8.56
CA ARG A 62 3.11 7.16 -7.37
C ARG A 62 2.17 8.32 -7.68
N ASP A 63 1.54 8.84 -6.65
CA ASP A 63 0.83 10.11 -6.68
C ASP A 63 1.82 11.30 -6.62
N GLN A 64 1.30 12.51 -6.85
CA GLN A 64 2.05 13.78 -6.81
C GLN A 64 2.30 14.28 -5.36
N GLY A 65 2.11 13.45 -4.34
CA GLY A 65 2.32 13.83 -2.95
C GLY A 65 3.74 14.35 -2.67
N SER A 66 3.86 15.36 -1.82
CA SER A 66 5.12 16.05 -1.52
C SER A 66 6.23 15.13 -0.99
N VAL A 67 5.88 14.11 -0.20
CA VAL A 67 6.86 13.14 0.34
C VAL A 67 7.53 12.30 -0.73
N TYR A 68 6.84 12.02 -1.85
CA TYR A 68 7.37 11.28 -2.99
C TYR A 68 8.23 12.12 -3.92
N THR A 69 8.19 13.45 -3.79
CA THR A 69 8.97 14.38 -4.59
C THR A 69 10.32 14.75 -3.96
N SER A 70 10.60 14.25 -2.76
CA SER A 70 11.85 14.49 -2.07
C SER A 70 13.04 13.92 -2.84
N LYS A 71 14.19 14.62 -2.75
CA LYS A 71 15.46 14.16 -3.36
C LYS A 71 15.90 12.81 -2.79
N ALA A 72 15.71 12.59 -1.49
CA ALA A 72 16.06 11.34 -0.83
C ALA A 72 15.25 10.16 -1.36
N TYR A 73 13.95 10.33 -1.58
CA TYR A 73 13.10 9.30 -2.19
C TYR A 73 13.51 9.01 -3.64
N TYR A 74 13.82 10.06 -4.40
CA TYR A 74 14.33 9.91 -5.77
C TYR A 74 15.60 9.04 -5.79
N GLN A 75 16.57 9.39 -4.96
CA GLN A 75 17.85 8.70 -4.88
C GLN A 75 17.67 7.23 -4.48
N ALA A 76 16.86 6.96 -3.46
CA ALA A 76 16.58 5.60 -3.01
C ALA A 76 15.94 4.73 -4.10
N CYS A 77 14.99 5.25 -4.87
CA CYS A 77 14.43 4.55 -6.03
C CYS A 77 15.50 4.25 -7.09
N THR A 78 16.34 5.22 -7.39
CA THR A 78 17.43 5.06 -8.38
C THR A 78 18.44 4.00 -7.94
N GLU A 79 18.86 4.00 -6.68
CA GLU A 79 19.78 3.01 -6.11
C GLU A 79 19.21 1.58 -6.16
N LYS A 80 17.91 1.44 -5.98
CA LYS A 80 17.18 0.15 -6.11
C LYS A 80 16.90 -0.24 -7.58
N GLY A 81 17.24 0.61 -8.55
CA GLY A 81 16.93 0.36 -9.96
C GLY A 81 15.44 0.43 -10.30
N ILE A 82 14.67 1.15 -9.50
CA ILE A 82 13.23 1.33 -9.68
C ILE A 82 12.98 2.54 -10.58
N THR A 83 12.21 2.34 -11.64
CA THR A 83 11.74 3.41 -12.51
C THR A 83 10.41 3.95 -11.97
N ARG A 84 10.41 5.23 -11.61
CA ARG A 84 9.20 5.90 -11.13
C ARG A 84 8.42 6.47 -12.30
N TYR A 85 7.12 6.33 -12.24
CA TYR A 85 6.24 6.99 -13.20
C TYR A 85 5.01 7.56 -12.49
N MET A 86 4.43 8.59 -13.08
CA MET A 86 3.15 9.16 -12.67
C MET A 86 2.15 8.96 -13.79
N SER A 87 0.91 8.63 -13.45
CA SER A 87 -0.15 8.67 -14.45
C SER A 87 -0.27 10.07 -15.02
N ARG A 88 -0.46 10.16 -16.34
CA ARG A 88 -0.93 11.40 -16.95
C ARG A 88 -2.29 11.75 -16.33
N LYS A 89 -2.58 13.04 -16.15
CA LYS A 89 -3.94 13.49 -15.80
C LYS A 89 -4.94 12.78 -16.70
N GLY A 90 -5.78 11.91 -16.12
CA GLY A 90 -6.84 11.20 -16.85
C GLY A 90 -6.67 9.69 -17.04
N THR A 91 -5.63 9.04 -16.50
CA THR A 91 -5.50 7.57 -16.46
C THR A 91 -5.47 7.05 -15.03
N PRO A 92 -6.64 6.94 -14.35
CA PRO A 92 -6.71 6.54 -12.95
C PRO A 92 -6.61 5.02 -12.71
N ALA A 93 -6.50 4.21 -13.77
CA ALA A 93 -6.64 2.75 -13.66
C ALA A 93 -5.59 2.08 -12.77
N ASP A 94 -4.32 2.52 -12.85
CA ASP A 94 -3.23 1.96 -12.03
C ASP A 94 -3.36 2.35 -10.55
N HIS A 95 -3.91 3.55 -10.28
CA HIS A 95 -4.11 4.04 -8.92
C HIS A 95 -5.38 3.47 -8.27
N ALA A 96 -6.38 3.11 -9.06
CA ALA A 96 -7.65 2.58 -8.57
C ALA A 96 -7.50 1.29 -7.72
N CYS A 97 -6.49 0.49 -7.99
CA CYS A 97 -6.22 -0.74 -7.25
C CYS A 97 -5.89 -0.45 -5.78
N ILE A 98 -5.01 0.51 -5.52
CA ILE A 98 -4.61 0.86 -4.16
C ILE A 98 -5.69 1.67 -3.43
N GLU A 99 -6.41 2.54 -4.13
CA GLU A 99 -7.58 3.25 -3.59
C GLU A 99 -8.67 2.26 -3.15
N TRP A 100 -8.92 1.23 -3.95
CA TRP A 100 -9.85 0.17 -3.58
C TRP A 100 -9.39 -0.59 -2.33
N PHE A 101 -8.09 -0.95 -2.24
CA PHE A 101 -7.54 -1.56 -1.03
C PHE A 101 -7.77 -0.68 0.21
N HIS A 102 -7.47 0.62 0.12
CA HIS A 102 -7.70 1.54 1.23
C HIS A 102 -9.17 1.61 1.64
N SER A 103 -10.07 1.57 0.67
CA SER A 103 -11.52 1.57 0.91
C SER A 103 -11.98 0.30 1.63
N VAL A 104 -11.57 -0.88 1.19
CA VAL A 104 -11.99 -2.15 1.83
C VAL A 104 -11.34 -2.34 3.19
N LEU A 105 -10.09 -1.91 3.38
CA LEU A 105 -9.46 -1.88 4.70
C LEU A 105 -10.34 -1.12 5.70
N LYS A 106 -10.77 0.07 5.35
CA LYS A 106 -11.58 0.92 6.23
C LYS A 106 -12.99 0.36 6.43
N SER A 107 -13.66 -0.08 5.37
CA SER A 107 -15.04 -0.57 5.44
C SER A 107 -15.15 -1.94 6.11
N GLU A 108 -14.15 -2.79 5.99
CA GLU A 108 -14.15 -4.15 6.56
C GLU A 108 -13.56 -4.20 7.98
N THR A 109 -12.99 -3.12 8.49
CA THR A 109 -12.45 -3.04 9.85
C THR A 109 -13.04 -1.89 10.64
N PHE A 110 -12.64 -0.69 10.31
CA PHE A 110 -12.84 0.49 11.13
C PHE A 110 -14.26 1.02 11.12
N TYR A 111 -14.97 0.92 10.02
CA TYR A 111 -16.35 1.37 9.90
C TYR A 111 -17.38 0.37 10.42
N LEU A 112 -16.97 -0.89 10.66
CA LEU A 112 -17.88 -1.92 11.18
C LEU A 112 -18.17 -1.78 12.68
N HIS A 113 -17.27 -1.15 13.43
CA HIS A 113 -17.35 -1.09 14.88
C HIS A 113 -17.29 0.35 15.37
N ASN A 114 -18.08 0.65 16.40
CA ASN A 114 -17.96 1.90 17.15
C ASN A 114 -16.83 1.74 18.15
N TRP A 115 -15.60 1.97 17.69
CA TRP A 115 -14.42 1.87 18.53
C TRP A 115 -14.37 3.02 19.54
N ARG A 116 -14.42 2.67 20.82
CA ARG A 116 -14.14 3.58 21.92
C ARG A 116 -12.78 3.25 22.52
N ASN A 117 -11.99 4.26 22.85
CA ASN A 117 -10.69 4.12 23.53
C ASN A 117 -9.63 3.32 22.74
N LEU A 118 -9.57 3.46 21.43
CA LEU A 118 -8.49 2.89 20.64
C LEU A 118 -7.18 3.64 20.89
N THR A 119 -6.12 2.86 21.11
CA THR A 119 -4.74 3.35 21.15
C THR A 119 -4.11 3.27 19.77
N LYS A 120 -2.99 3.97 19.53
CA LYS A 120 -2.20 3.86 18.31
C LYS A 120 -1.75 2.42 18.05
N ASP A 121 -1.36 1.70 19.11
CA ASP A 121 -0.96 0.29 19.01
C ASP A 121 -2.11 -0.62 18.59
N SER A 122 -3.31 -0.38 19.09
CA SER A 122 -4.52 -1.13 18.69
C SER A 122 -4.86 -0.90 17.22
N ILE A 123 -4.76 0.34 16.73
CA ILE A 123 -5.00 0.71 15.33
C ILE A 123 -3.98 0.04 14.42
N THR A 124 -2.71 0.08 14.81
CA THR A 124 -1.62 -0.59 14.09
C THR A 124 -1.87 -2.09 14.01
N ASP A 125 -2.22 -2.75 15.09
CA ASP A 125 -2.53 -4.19 15.13
C ASP A 125 -3.70 -4.56 14.23
N ILE A 126 -4.78 -3.79 14.23
CA ILE A 126 -5.92 -3.99 13.33
C ILE A 126 -5.49 -3.87 11.86
N GLY A 127 -4.70 -2.85 11.53
CA GLY A 127 -4.20 -2.64 10.18
C GLY A 127 -3.31 -3.79 9.69
N GLU A 128 -2.36 -4.22 10.52
CA GLU A 128 -1.44 -5.32 10.19
C GLU A 128 -2.17 -6.65 10.02
N LYS A 129 -3.10 -6.98 10.90
CA LYS A 129 -3.93 -8.19 10.79
C LYS A 129 -4.79 -8.19 9.55
N TYR A 130 -5.36 -7.04 9.20
CA TYR A 130 -6.14 -6.92 7.97
C TYR A 130 -5.28 -7.08 6.72
N ILE A 131 -4.10 -6.48 6.68
CA ILE A 131 -3.18 -6.60 5.54
C ILE A 131 -2.78 -8.07 5.33
N THR A 132 -2.49 -8.80 6.39
CA THR A 132 -2.22 -10.24 6.32
C THR A 132 -3.43 -11.00 5.77
N PHE A 133 -4.63 -10.75 6.31
CA PHE A 133 -5.86 -11.35 5.81
C PHE A 133 -6.12 -11.02 4.34
N TYR A 134 -5.97 -9.75 3.94
CA TYR A 134 -6.15 -9.30 2.57
C TYR A 134 -5.22 -10.03 1.60
N THR A 135 -3.97 -10.18 1.98
CA THR A 135 -2.92 -10.76 1.13
C THR A 135 -3.04 -12.28 1.02
N GLU A 136 -3.31 -12.96 2.13
CA GLU A 136 -3.27 -14.43 2.21
C GLU A 136 -4.63 -15.11 2.05
N ASN A 137 -5.72 -14.46 2.49
CA ASN A 137 -7.02 -15.11 2.64
C ASN A 137 -8.16 -14.44 1.88
N ARG A 138 -8.11 -13.11 1.70
CA ARG A 138 -9.24 -12.39 1.11
C ARG A 138 -9.36 -12.69 -0.38
N ILE A 139 -10.41 -13.41 -0.76
CA ILE A 139 -10.70 -13.71 -2.17
C ILE A 139 -11.16 -12.46 -2.93
N GLN A 140 -10.78 -12.38 -4.19
CA GLN A 140 -11.14 -11.28 -5.09
C GLN A 140 -11.62 -11.82 -6.42
N GLN A 141 -12.79 -11.35 -6.85
CA GLN A 141 -13.38 -11.78 -8.11
C GLN A 141 -12.46 -11.53 -9.31
N LYS A 142 -11.72 -10.42 -9.30
CA LYS A 142 -10.75 -10.11 -10.36
C LYS A 142 -9.51 -11.03 -10.37
N LEU A 143 -9.32 -11.84 -9.34
CA LEU A 143 -8.28 -12.85 -9.21
C LEU A 143 -8.87 -14.27 -9.33
N ASN A 144 -9.96 -14.44 -10.07
CA ASN A 144 -10.67 -15.72 -10.22
C ASN A 144 -11.08 -16.31 -8.86
N ASP A 145 -11.60 -15.47 -7.97
CA ASP A 145 -12.00 -15.83 -6.60
C ASP A 145 -10.87 -16.45 -5.75
N GLN A 146 -9.64 -16.01 -6.01
CA GLN A 146 -8.45 -16.36 -5.22
C GLN A 146 -7.99 -15.18 -4.35
N SER A 147 -7.20 -15.48 -3.32
CA SER A 147 -6.42 -14.45 -2.64
C SER A 147 -5.22 -14.01 -3.51
N PRO A 148 -4.63 -12.84 -3.25
CA PRO A 148 -3.42 -12.41 -3.96
C PRO A 148 -2.30 -13.46 -4.00
N VAL A 149 -1.99 -14.06 -2.86
CA VAL A 149 -0.94 -15.09 -2.74
C VAL A 149 -1.31 -16.37 -3.49
N ASP A 150 -2.55 -16.83 -3.38
CA ASP A 150 -2.99 -18.05 -4.06
C ASP A 150 -3.07 -17.86 -5.57
N TYR A 151 -3.50 -16.68 -6.02
CA TYR A 151 -3.48 -16.37 -7.45
C TYR A 151 -2.06 -16.41 -8.02
N ARG A 152 -1.07 -15.87 -7.30
CA ARG A 152 0.34 -15.95 -7.73
C ARG A 152 0.81 -17.39 -7.89
N LYS A 153 0.53 -18.26 -6.93
CA LYS A 153 0.90 -19.69 -6.97
C LYS A 153 0.28 -20.46 -8.15
N LEU A 154 -0.89 -20.03 -8.63
CA LEU A 154 -1.57 -20.69 -9.74
C LEU A 154 -0.99 -20.31 -11.11
N VAL A 155 -0.30 -19.17 -11.21
CA VAL A 155 0.19 -18.63 -12.49
C VAL A 155 1.72 -18.72 -12.64
N GLU A 156 2.43 -19.10 -11.59
CA GLU A 156 3.84 -19.51 -11.59
C GLU A 156 3.99 -21.00 -11.93
#